data_8c6e06b7b0bf18326e92e03dd2aead81
#
_entry.id   8c6e06b7b0bf18326e92e03dd2aead81
#
_cell.length_a   1.000
_cell.length_b   1.000
_cell.length_c   1.000
_cell.angle_alpha   90.00
_cell.angle_beta   90.00
_cell.angle_gamma   90.00
#
_symmetry.space_group_name_H-M   'P 1'
#
loop_
_entity.id
_entity.type
_entity.pdbx_description
1 polymer ?
#
loop_
_entity_poly.entity_id
_entity_poly.type
_entity_poly.pdbx_seq_one_letter_code
_entity_poly.pdbx_strand_id
1 'polypeptide(L)'
;PIQLPIGSEADFRGIIDLVEMKADIYYDDMGKDMRVEDIPADMLDKAKEYRQNLLEKVAELDDALMERYFESEGEDFTVEEIKTAIRKGTIENKFVPVTCGTSYRNKCVQKLLDAVVDYMPSPLDIPSIKGIDPETGEEVERHAGDDQPFSALAFKIATDPFVGKLCFFRVYSGYVEAGTSVLNATKDKTERMGRILQMHSNHRQDIDACPCGDIAAVVGTKYTTTGDTLCDENHPVILESMEFPEPVIDLAIEPKTKAGQEKMAIALAKLAEEDPTFKTWTNQETGQTIIAGMGELHLDIIVDRLLREFKVEANVGAPQVAYKETITGTADIDMKYKRQSGGSGQYGHVKIKVEPNESGKGYEFSNDVVGGSIPKEFIPAVDAGIQGALNAGVLAGYPVVDIKVSLYDGSYHEVDSSEMAFKIAGSMAIKEALKQAHSVILEPIMRVDVVV
;
A
#
# COMPACT_ATOMS: atom_id res chain seq x y z
N PRO A 1 -11.95 -27.57 -22.52
CA PRO A 1 -11.42 -28.58 -21.63
C PRO A 1 -10.40 -29.48 -22.32
N ILE A 2 -9.33 -29.84 -21.63
CA ILE A 2 -8.37 -30.88 -22.08
C ILE A 2 -8.56 -32.19 -21.29
N GLN A 3 -9.45 -32.18 -20.30
CA GLN A 3 -9.81 -33.32 -19.47
C GLN A 3 -11.31 -33.33 -19.17
N LEU A 4 -11.90 -34.51 -18.99
CA LEU A 4 -13.26 -34.69 -18.50
C LEU A 4 -13.28 -35.46 -17.18
N PRO A 5 -14.11 -35.10 -16.21
CA PRO A 5 -14.20 -35.84 -14.94
C PRO A 5 -14.95 -37.18 -15.11
N ILE A 6 -14.49 -38.20 -14.41
CA ILE A 6 -15.18 -39.51 -14.26
C ILE A 6 -15.82 -39.51 -12.87
N GLY A 7 -17.14 -39.36 -12.84
CA GLY A 7 -17.91 -39.18 -11.61
C GLY A 7 -17.91 -37.73 -11.12
N SER A 8 -18.67 -37.47 -10.04
CA SER A 8 -18.78 -36.15 -9.42
C SER A 8 -18.81 -36.27 -7.90
N GLU A 9 -18.40 -35.20 -7.19
CA GLU A 9 -18.39 -35.13 -5.73
C GLU A 9 -17.74 -36.33 -5.05
N ALA A 10 -18.52 -37.12 -4.30
CA ALA A 10 -18.03 -38.32 -3.60
C ALA A 10 -17.63 -39.45 -4.56
N ASP A 11 -18.27 -39.51 -5.73
CA ASP A 11 -18.06 -40.56 -6.74
C ASP A 11 -16.97 -40.19 -7.75
N PHE A 12 -16.24 -39.09 -7.54
CA PHE A 12 -15.13 -38.70 -8.40
C PHE A 12 -14.02 -39.75 -8.32
N ARG A 13 -13.77 -40.45 -9.44
CA ARG A 13 -12.80 -41.55 -9.53
C ARG A 13 -11.56 -41.24 -10.34
N GLY A 14 -11.60 -40.20 -11.20
CA GLY A 14 -10.50 -39.89 -12.09
C GLY A 14 -10.91 -38.99 -13.22
N ILE A 15 -10.11 -38.97 -14.28
CA ILE A 15 -10.32 -38.14 -15.46
C ILE A 15 -10.17 -38.94 -16.75
N ILE A 16 -10.75 -38.41 -17.81
CA ILE A 16 -10.41 -38.76 -19.19
C ILE A 16 -9.48 -37.69 -19.71
N ASP A 17 -8.31 -38.04 -20.17
CA ASP A 17 -7.37 -37.17 -20.86
C ASP A 17 -7.80 -37.13 -22.36
N LEU A 18 -8.24 -35.96 -22.82
CA LEU A 18 -8.68 -35.74 -24.19
C LEU A 18 -7.52 -35.61 -25.18
N VAL A 19 -6.30 -35.35 -24.70
CA VAL A 19 -5.10 -35.28 -25.55
C VAL A 19 -4.58 -36.70 -25.87
N GLU A 20 -4.57 -37.60 -24.88
CA GLU A 20 -4.09 -38.97 -25.04
C GLU A 20 -5.19 -39.98 -25.32
N MET A 21 -6.46 -39.59 -25.12
CA MET A 21 -7.65 -40.49 -25.24
C MET A 21 -7.53 -41.71 -24.33
N LYS A 22 -7.13 -41.48 -23.07
CA LYS A 22 -7.03 -42.48 -22.01
C LYS A 22 -7.75 -42.00 -20.74
N ALA A 23 -8.02 -42.93 -19.84
CA ALA A 23 -8.61 -42.63 -18.56
C ALA A 23 -7.58 -42.87 -17.42
N ASP A 24 -7.40 -41.88 -16.54
CA ASP A 24 -6.63 -42.00 -15.30
C ASP A 24 -7.59 -42.27 -14.15
N ILE A 25 -7.64 -43.54 -13.69
CA ILE A 25 -8.59 -44.00 -12.68
C ILE A 25 -7.88 -44.25 -11.35
N TYR A 26 -8.44 -43.71 -10.26
CA TYR A 26 -7.92 -43.91 -8.91
C TYR A 26 -8.74 -44.96 -8.14
N TYR A 27 -8.04 -45.94 -7.59
CA TYR A 27 -8.61 -47.07 -6.87
C TYR A 27 -8.54 -46.94 -5.34
N ASP A 28 -7.97 -45.85 -4.85
CA ASP A 28 -7.93 -45.50 -3.43
C ASP A 28 -8.48 -44.07 -3.18
N ASP A 29 -8.76 -43.80 -1.90
CA ASP A 29 -9.32 -42.47 -1.53
C ASP A 29 -8.29 -41.34 -1.44
N MET A 30 -7.00 -41.68 -1.37
CA MET A 30 -5.91 -40.72 -1.17
C MET A 30 -5.04 -40.48 -2.41
N GLY A 31 -5.47 -40.95 -3.57
CA GLY A 31 -4.81 -40.69 -4.84
C GLY A 31 -3.42 -41.37 -4.99
N LYS A 32 -3.18 -42.49 -4.35
CA LYS A 32 -1.89 -43.23 -4.41
C LYS A 32 -1.89 -44.34 -5.46
N ASP A 33 -3.03 -45.01 -5.70
CA ASP A 33 -3.18 -46.06 -6.69
C ASP A 33 -3.93 -45.51 -7.91
N MET A 34 -3.17 -44.94 -8.84
CA MET A 34 -3.67 -44.44 -10.12
C MET A 34 -3.26 -45.39 -11.25
N ARG A 35 -4.20 -45.73 -12.13
CA ARG A 35 -3.94 -46.58 -13.30
C ARG A 35 -4.46 -45.91 -14.56
N VAL A 36 -3.67 -46.00 -15.63
CA VAL A 36 -4.05 -45.55 -16.96
C VAL A 36 -4.77 -46.69 -17.67
N GLU A 37 -6.02 -46.46 -18.05
CA GLU A 37 -6.90 -47.47 -18.63
C GLU A 37 -7.59 -46.93 -19.88
N ASP A 38 -8.35 -47.80 -20.56
CA ASP A 38 -9.22 -47.37 -21.64
C ASP A 38 -10.42 -46.59 -21.09
N ILE A 39 -10.94 -45.66 -21.90
CA ILE A 39 -12.07 -44.82 -21.53
C ILE A 39 -13.29 -45.71 -21.23
N PRO A 40 -14.01 -45.51 -20.10
CA PRO A 40 -15.25 -46.22 -19.81
C PRO A 40 -16.24 -46.17 -20.95
N ALA A 41 -16.86 -47.30 -21.31
CA ALA A 41 -17.72 -47.39 -22.47
C ALA A 41 -18.90 -46.44 -22.48
N ASP A 42 -19.42 -46.09 -21.29
CA ASP A 42 -20.52 -45.13 -21.09
C ASP A 42 -20.10 -43.68 -21.29
N MET A 43 -18.80 -43.40 -21.30
CA MET A 43 -18.24 -42.05 -21.50
C MET A 43 -17.52 -41.87 -22.84
N LEU A 44 -17.35 -42.95 -23.62
CA LEU A 44 -16.53 -42.92 -24.84
C LEU A 44 -17.10 -41.93 -25.90
N ASP A 45 -18.40 -41.93 -26.10
CA ASP A 45 -19.03 -41.05 -27.09
C ASP A 45 -18.88 -39.58 -26.71
N LYS A 46 -19.05 -39.27 -25.42
CA LYS A 46 -18.81 -37.94 -24.88
C LYS A 46 -17.34 -37.52 -25.00
N ALA A 47 -16.43 -38.42 -24.71
CA ALA A 47 -15.00 -38.17 -24.86
C ALA A 47 -14.62 -37.87 -26.32
N LYS A 48 -15.17 -38.60 -27.29
CA LYS A 48 -14.96 -38.33 -28.72
C LYS A 48 -15.51 -36.97 -29.15
N GLU A 49 -16.72 -36.61 -28.71
CA GLU A 49 -17.30 -35.29 -28.99
C GLU A 49 -16.38 -34.16 -28.48
N TYR A 50 -15.95 -34.25 -27.23
CA TYR A 50 -15.06 -33.21 -26.63
C TYR A 50 -13.66 -33.24 -27.24
N ARG A 51 -13.16 -34.40 -27.61
CA ARG A 51 -11.91 -34.53 -28.38
C ARG A 51 -12.01 -33.80 -29.70
N GLN A 52 -13.12 -34.01 -30.49
CA GLN A 52 -13.32 -33.33 -31.75
C GLN A 52 -13.35 -31.82 -31.61
N ASN A 53 -14.08 -31.29 -30.60
CA ASN A 53 -14.07 -29.88 -30.26
C ASN A 53 -12.67 -29.35 -29.91
N LEU A 54 -11.85 -30.16 -29.22
CA LEU A 54 -10.46 -29.80 -28.90
C LEU A 54 -9.61 -29.73 -30.17
N LEU A 55 -9.70 -30.71 -31.06
CA LEU A 55 -8.94 -30.75 -32.30
C LEU A 55 -9.30 -29.59 -33.24
N GLU A 56 -10.59 -29.24 -33.35
CA GLU A 56 -11.04 -28.05 -34.06
C GLU A 56 -10.36 -26.78 -33.55
N LYS A 57 -10.35 -26.57 -32.22
CA LYS A 57 -9.71 -25.40 -31.61
C LYS A 57 -8.20 -25.42 -31.77
N VAL A 58 -7.57 -26.57 -31.72
CA VAL A 58 -6.13 -26.74 -31.98
C VAL A 58 -5.79 -26.40 -33.44
N ALA A 59 -6.59 -26.84 -34.38
CA ALA A 59 -6.42 -26.56 -35.80
C ALA A 59 -6.49 -25.06 -36.12
N GLU A 60 -7.35 -24.28 -35.43
CA GLU A 60 -7.46 -22.83 -35.61
C GLU A 60 -6.14 -22.04 -35.28
N LEU A 61 -5.17 -22.67 -34.61
CA LEU A 61 -3.93 -22.01 -34.16
C LEU A 61 -2.77 -22.13 -35.15
N ASP A 62 -2.87 -23.00 -36.15
CA ASP A 62 -1.80 -23.28 -37.10
C ASP A 62 -2.37 -23.65 -38.49
N ASP A 63 -1.94 -22.92 -39.51
CA ASP A 63 -2.46 -23.10 -40.88
C ASP A 63 -2.22 -24.52 -41.42
N ALA A 64 -1.09 -25.14 -41.07
CA ALA A 64 -0.79 -26.51 -41.52
C ALA A 64 -1.68 -27.56 -40.82
N LEU A 65 -1.99 -27.35 -39.54
CA LEU A 65 -2.95 -28.20 -38.83
C LEU A 65 -4.38 -27.96 -39.34
N MET A 66 -4.73 -26.76 -39.74
CA MET A 66 -6.03 -26.44 -40.29
C MET A 66 -6.27 -27.16 -41.64
N GLU A 67 -5.27 -27.15 -42.54
CA GLU A 67 -5.39 -27.89 -43.82
C GLU A 67 -5.58 -29.40 -43.57
N ARG A 68 -4.79 -29.99 -42.69
CA ARG A 68 -4.92 -31.41 -42.33
C ARG A 68 -6.24 -31.74 -41.63
N TYR A 69 -6.75 -30.83 -40.84
CA TYR A 69 -8.04 -31.00 -40.16
C TYR A 69 -9.19 -31.12 -41.14
N PHE A 70 -9.18 -30.36 -42.24
CA PHE A 70 -10.19 -30.47 -43.30
C PHE A 70 -10.12 -31.79 -44.08
N GLU A 71 -8.97 -32.45 -44.12
CA GLU A 71 -8.77 -33.74 -44.79
C GLU A 71 -9.10 -34.92 -43.89
N SER A 72 -8.74 -34.88 -42.61
CA SER A 72 -8.77 -36.02 -41.70
C SER A 72 -9.62 -35.81 -40.43
N GLU A 73 -10.27 -34.65 -40.29
CA GLU A 73 -10.94 -34.21 -39.04
C GLU A 73 -10.02 -34.29 -37.80
N GLY A 74 -8.69 -34.25 -38.03
CA GLY A 74 -7.67 -34.29 -37.01
C GLY A 74 -7.36 -35.69 -36.47
N GLU A 75 -7.88 -36.75 -37.11
CA GLU A 75 -7.56 -38.14 -36.69
C GLU A 75 -6.09 -38.50 -36.83
N ASP A 76 -5.35 -37.83 -37.69
CA ASP A 76 -3.91 -37.98 -37.92
C ASP A 76 -3.01 -37.10 -37.04
N PHE A 77 -3.61 -36.26 -36.17
CA PHE A 77 -2.83 -35.41 -35.27
C PHE A 77 -2.14 -36.24 -34.18
N THR A 78 -0.84 -36.06 -34.04
CA THR A 78 -0.08 -36.66 -32.96
C THR A 78 -0.29 -35.94 -31.62
N VAL A 79 -0.09 -36.63 -30.54
CA VAL A 79 -0.17 -36.05 -29.19
C VAL A 79 0.79 -34.83 -29.02
N GLU A 80 1.97 -34.93 -29.62
CA GLU A 80 2.97 -33.86 -29.58
C GLU A 80 2.52 -32.59 -30.32
N GLU A 81 1.91 -32.75 -31.50
CA GLU A 81 1.36 -31.63 -32.28
C GLU A 81 0.23 -30.95 -31.52
N ILE A 82 -0.65 -31.72 -30.89
CA ILE A 82 -1.76 -31.19 -30.08
C ILE A 82 -1.21 -30.43 -28.86
N LYS A 83 -0.28 -31.01 -28.15
CA LYS A 83 0.36 -30.34 -26.98
C LYS A 83 1.08 -29.07 -27.40
N THR A 84 1.81 -29.08 -28.51
CA THR A 84 2.50 -27.91 -29.04
C THR A 84 1.53 -26.80 -29.42
N ALA A 85 0.42 -27.13 -30.08
CA ALA A 85 -0.59 -26.15 -30.46
C ALA A 85 -1.33 -25.59 -29.23
N ILE A 86 -1.70 -26.43 -28.24
CA ILE A 86 -2.30 -25.97 -26.97
C ILE A 86 -1.33 -24.99 -26.27
N ARG A 87 -0.03 -25.34 -26.19
CA ARG A 87 1.00 -24.45 -25.61
C ARG A 87 1.05 -23.10 -26.33
N LYS A 88 1.14 -23.11 -27.66
CA LYS A 88 1.15 -21.90 -28.49
C LYS A 88 -0.08 -21.03 -28.21
N GLY A 89 -1.28 -21.61 -28.23
CA GLY A 89 -2.52 -20.88 -27.95
C GLY A 89 -2.59 -20.35 -26.52
N THR A 90 -2.02 -21.05 -25.55
CA THR A 90 -1.95 -20.61 -24.15
C THR A 90 -1.00 -19.42 -24.00
N ILE A 91 0.20 -19.49 -24.58
CA ILE A 91 1.21 -18.41 -24.55
C ILE A 91 0.68 -17.14 -25.26
N GLU A 92 -0.03 -17.31 -26.37
CA GLU A 92 -0.64 -16.21 -27.14
C GLU A 92 -1.96 -15.70 -26.53
N ASN A 93 -2.39 -16.22 -25.38
CA ASN A 93 -3.67 -15.91 -24.71
C ASN A 93 -4.90 -16.09 -25.61
N LYS A 94 -4.86 -17.00 -26.58
CA LYS A 94 -5.98 -17.31 -27.47
C LYS A 94 -7.02 -18.22 -26.82
N PHE A 95 -6.58 -19.12 -25.91
CA PHE A 95 -7.46 -19.92 -25.08
C PHE A 95 -6.77 -20.36 -23.79
N VAL A 96 -7.55 -20.90 -22.85
CA VAL A 96 -7.10 -21.39 -21.56
C VAL A 96 -7.38 -22.90 -21.45
N PRO A 97 -6.35 -23.77 -21.28
CA PRO A 97 -6.56 -25.20 -21.02
C PRO A 97 -7.26 -25.39 -19.66
N VAL A 98 -8.32 -26.20 -19.65
CA VAL A 98 -9.08 -26.49 -18.43
C VAL A 98 -8.88 -27.92 -18.01
N THR A 99 -8.39 -28.13 -16.79
CA THR A 99 -8.18 -29.41 -16.12
C THR A 99 -9.20 -29.62 -15.01
N CYS A 100 -9.34 -30.86 -14.52
CA CYS A 100 -10.18 -31.16 -13.37
C CYS A 100 -9.50 -32.13 -12.41
N GLY A 101 -9.87 -32.07 -11.12
CA GLY A 101 -9.30 -32.92 -10.09
C GLY A 101 -9.83 -32.61 -8.70
N THR A 102 -9.32 -33.30 -7.68
CA THR A 102 -9.61 -33.00 -6.28
C THR A 102 -8.31 -32.98 -5.46
N SER A 103 -7.86 -31.79 -5.08
CA SER A 103 -6.65 -31.59 -4.27
C SER A 103 -6.80 -32.18 -2.86
N TYR A 104 -8.00 -32.11 -2.27
CA TYR A 104 -8.26 -32.67 -0.93
C TYR A 104 -7.99 -34.18 -0.86
N ARG A 105 -8.26 -34.92 -1.94
CA ARG A 105 -8.01 -36.36 -2.05
C ARG A 105 -6.76 -36.68 -2.88
N ASN A 106 -5.96 -35.68 -3.24
CA ASN A 106 -4.75 -35.83 -4.07
C ASN A 106 -4.96 -36.59 -5.39
N LYS A 107 -6.18 -36.48 -6.00
CA LYS A 107 -6.48 -37.08 -7.28
C LYS A 107 -6.31 -36.07 -8.41
N CYS A 108 -5.57 -36.40 -9.44
CA CYS A 108 -5.25 -35.60 -10.63
C CYS A 108 -4.40 -34.34 -10.38
N VAL A 109 -3.75 -34.23 -9.20
CA VAL A 109 -2.79 -33.14 -8.89
C VAL A 109 -1.56 -33.25 -9.79
N GLN A 110 -1.04 -34.46 -10.01
CA GLN A 110 0.10 -34.72 -10.90
C GLN A 110 -0.20 -34.27 -12.33
N LYS A 111 -1.39 -34.58 -12.85
CA LYS A 111 -1.82 -34.15 -14.20
C LYS A 111 -1.98 -32.64 -14.32
N LEU A 112 -2.34 -31.94 -13.26
CA LEU A 112 -2.35 -30.48 -13.23
C LEU A 112 -0.90 -29.93 -13.28
N LEU A 113 0.04 -30.54 -12.56
CA LEU A 113 1.45 -30.15 -12.61
C LEU A 113 2.06 -30.40 -13.99
N ASP A 114 1.75 -31.55 -14.60
CA ASP A 114 2.16 -31.87 -15.96
C ASP A 114 1.59 -30.81 -16.95
N ALA A 115 0.32 -30.42 -16.82
CA ALA A 115 -0.30 -29.42 -17.66
C ALA A 115 0.36 -28.02 -17.49
N VAL A 116 0.82 -27.68 -16.28
CA VAL A 116 1.60 -26.44 -16.05
C VAL A 116 2.92 -26.50 -16.82
N VAL A 117 3.64 -27.62 -16.76
CA VAL A 117 4.91 -27.81 -17.47
C VAL A 117 4.71 -27.82 -18.98
N ASP A 118 3.67 -28.51 -19.46
CA ASP A 118 3.40 -28.68 -20.89
C ASP A 118 2.90 -27.37 -21.55
N TYR A 119 2.05 -26.58 -20.87
CA TYR A 119 1.29 -25.52 -21.51
C TYR A 119 1.59 -24.11 -21.05
N MET A 120 2.13 -23.90 -19.83
CA MET A 120 2.42 -22.55 -19.35
C MET A 120 3.73 -22.01 -19.93
N PRO A 121 3.85 -20.68 -20.14
CA PRO A 121 5.08 -20.10 -20.64
C PRO A 121 6.22 -20.21 -19.62
N SER A 122 7.41 -20.54 -20.09
CA SER A 122 8.66 -20.39 -19.36
C SER A 122 9.21 -18.95 -19.54
N PRO A 123 10.20 -18.52 -18.75
CA PRO A 123 10.89 -17.26 -18.98
C PRO A 123 11.49 -17.12 -20.40
N LEU A 124 11.86 -18.24 -21.04
CA LEU A 124 12.45 -18.26 -22.38
C LEU A 124 11.41 -18.13 -23.50
N ASP A 125 10.12 -18.36 -23.21
CA ASP A 125 9.03 -18.19 -24.19
C ASP A 125 8.58 -16.75 -24.34
N ILE A 126 8.98 -15.88 -23.38
CA ILE A 126 8.63 -14.46 -23.35
C ILE A 126 9.75 -13.69 -24.04
N PRO A 127 9.42 -12.76 -24.96
CA PRO A 127 10.42 -11.86 -25.55
C PRO A 127 11.06 -11.01 -24.45
N SER A 128 11.96 -10.11 -24.83
CA SER A 128 12.61 -9.20 -23.89
C SER A 128 11.62 -8.45 -22.98
N ILE A 129 12.02 -8.17 -21.76
CA ILE A 129 11.30 -7.28 -20.86
C ILE A 129 11.81 -5.86 -21.06
N LYS A 130 10.87 -4.93 -21.20
CA LYS A 130 11.14 -3.52 -21.35
C LYS A 130 11.26 -2.85 -19.98
N GLY A 131 12.20 -1.93 -19.90
CA GLY A 131 12.40 -1.07 -18.74
C GLY A 131 12.87 0.30 -19.19
N ILE A 132 13.10 1.20 -18.25
CA ILE A 132 13.58 2.54 -18.49
C ILE A 132 14.92 2.70 -17.78
N ASP A 133 15.92 3.20 -18.47
CA ASP A 133 17.19 3.62 -17.87
C ASP A 133 16.91 4.86 -16.98
N PRO A 134 17.19 4.81 -15.68
CA PRO A 134 16.90 5.92 -14.77
C PRO A 134 17.73 7.17 -15.01
N GLU A 135 18.89 7.06 -15.67
CA GLU A 135 19.78 8.19 -15.94
C GLU A 135 19.42 8.90 -17.24
N THR A 136 19.13 8.13 -18.31
CA THR A 136 18.87 8.67 -19.65
C THR A 136 17.37 8.84 -19.94
N GLY A 137 16.51 8.09 -19.27
CA GLY A 137 15.08 8.03 -19.53
C GLY A 137 14.74 7.25 -20.82
N GLU A 138 15.70 6.57 -21.44
CA GLU A 138 15.49 5.78 -22.64
C GLU A 138 14.96 4.36 -22.31
N GLU A 139 14.20 3.79 -23.26
CA GLU A 139 13.74 2.41 -23.15
C GLU A 139 14.90 1.44 -23.32
N VAL A 140 15.03 0.49 -22.41
CA VAL A 140 16.06 -0.56 -22.39
C VAL A 140 15.36 -1.91 -22.34
N GLU A 141 15.87 -2.88 -23.11
CA GLU A 141 15.39 -4.25 -23.09
C GLU A 141 16.29 -5.16 -22.26
N ARG A 142 15.69 -6.12 -21.54
CA ARG A 142 16.36 -7.19 -20.83
C ARG A 142 15.88 -8.53 -21.36
N HIS A 143 16.81 -9.38 -21.77
CA HIS A 143 16.51 -10.74 -22.24
C HIS A 143 16.67 -11.73 -21.08
N ALA A 144 15.84 -12.77 -21.08
CA ALA A 144 15.97 -13.87 -20.12
C ALA A 144 17.26 -14.66 -20.39
N GLY A 145 18.08 -14.84 -19.37
CA GLY A 145 19.34 -15.59 -19.44
C GLY A 145 20.25 -15.22 -18.27
N ASP A 146 21.01 -16.19 -17.76
CA ASP A 146 21.92 -15.99 -16.63
C ASP A 146 23.18 -15.19 -17.03
N ASP A 147 23.51 -15.12 -18.31
CA ASP A 147 24.64 -14.37 -18.88
C ASP A 147 24.34 -12.86 -19.06
N GLN A 148 23.12 -12.44 -18.81
CA GLN A 148 22.67 -11.06 -18.94
C GLN A 148 22.94 -10.25 -17.65
N PRO A 149 22.97 -8.91 -17.72
CA PRO A 149 22.99 -8.08 -16.52
C PRO A 149 21.82 -8.37 -15.61
N PHE A 150 22.06 -8.47 -14.30
CA PHE A 150 21.02 -8.74 -13.32
C PHE A 150 19.91 -7.69 -13.31
N SER A 151 18.67 -8.14 -13.37
CA SER A 151 17.49 -7.33 -13.06
C SER A 151 16.38 -8.19 -12.42
N ALA A 152 15.75 -7.64 -11.40
CA ALA A 152 14.70 -8.31 -10.63
C ALA A 152 13.66 -7.30 -10.14
N LEU A 153 12.42 -7.75 -9.99
CA LEU A 153 11.33 -6.97 -9.40
C LEU A 153 11.03 -7.47 -7.99
N ALA A 154 11.09 -6.58 -7.01
CA ALA A 154 10.61 -6.83 -5.66
C ALA A 154 9.09 -6.71 -5.64
N PHE A 155 8.37 -7.83 -5.71
CA PHE A 155 6.93 -7.83 -5.93
C PHE A 155 6.09 -7.99 -4.65
N LYS A 156 6.72 -8.37 -3.53
CA LYS A 156 6.02 -8.54 -2.25
C LYS A 156 6.96 -8.39 -1.07
N ILE A 157 6.52 -7.63 -0.08
CA ILE A 157 7.15 -7.61 1.26
C ILE A 157 6.29 -8.43 2.21
N ALA A 158 6.92 -9.19 3.09
CA ALA A 158 6.27 -9.91 4.18
C ALA A 158 7.10 -9.76 5.46
N THR A 159 6.42 -9.72 6.60
CA THR A 159 7.08 -9.72 7.92
C THR A 159 7.06 -11.12 8.51
N ASP A 160 8.23 -11.66 8.74
CA ASP A 160 8.42 -12.96 9.40
C ASP A 160 8.82 -12.74 10.87
N PRO A 161 8.20 -13.49 11.82
CA PRO A 161 8.48 -13.30 13.25
C PRO A 161 9.93 -13.61 13.65
N PHE A 162 10.66 -14.40 12.87
CA PHE A 162 12.00 -14.89 13.21
C PHE A 162 13.11 -14.18 12.44
N VAL A 163 12.90 -13.92 11.15
CA VAL A 163 13.93 -13.30 10.30
C VAL A 163 13.63 -11.82 9.97
N GLY A 164 12.47 -11.33 10.37
CA GLY A 164 12.06 -9.95 10.14
C GLY A 164 11.52 -9.71 8.72
N LYS A 165 11.97 -8.65 8.06
CA LYS A 165 11.52 -8.29 6.73
C LYS A 165 12.02 -9.27 5.68
N LEU A 166 11.09 -9.89 4.96
CA LEU A 166 11.31 -10.70 3.77
C LEU A 166 10.89 -9.91 2.53
N CYS A 167 11.78 -9.74 1.58
CA CYS A 167 11.48 -9.15 0.29
C CYS A 167 11.50 -10.24 -0.77
N PHE A 168 10.32 -10.58 -1.29
CA PHE A 168 10.18 -11.52 -2.41
C PHE A 168 10.48 -10.82 -3.72
N PHE A 169 11.35 -11.40 -4.51
CA PHE A 169 11.75 -10.87 -5.81
C PHE A 169 11.75 -11.96 -6.88
N ARG A 170 11.49 -11.55 -8.12
CA ARG A 170 11.62 -12.38 -9.32
C ARG A 170 12.76 -11.87 -10.17
N VAL A 171 13.67 -12.75 -10.55
CA VAL A 171 14.76 -12.44 -11.47
C VAL A 171 14.25 -12.50 -12.91
N TYR A 172 14.42 -11.42 -13.66
CA TYR A 172 14.02 -11.33 -15.06
C TYR A 172 15.21 -11.49 -16.01
N SER A 173 16.41 -11.10 -15.60
CA SER A 173 17.65 -11.29 -16.36
C SER A 173 18.82 -11.46 -15.40
N GLY A 174 19.87 -12.15 -15.85
CA GLY A 174 21.04 -12.42 -15.05
C GLY A 174 20.76 -13.34 -13.87
N TYR A 175 21.66 -13.34 -12.91
CA TYR A 175 21.51 -14.05 -11.63
C TYR A 175 22.08 -13.21 -10.50
N VAL A 176 21.70 -13.50 -9.27
CA VAL A 176 22.21 -12.82 -8.07
C VAL A 176 22.70 -13.83 -7.05
N GLU A 177 23.90 -13.59 -6.49
CA GLU A 177 24.48 -14.41 -5.43
C GLU A 177 24.22 -13.81 -4.05
N ALA A 178 24.11 -14.67 -3.04
CA ALA A 178 24.00 -14.25 -1.65
C ALA A 178 25.26 -13.47 -1.24
N GLY A 179 25.06 -12.34 -0.56
CA GLY A 179 26.14 -11.44 -0.11
C GLY A 179 26.55 -10.35 -1.09
N THR A 180 26.05 -10.35 -2.33
CA THR A 180 26.35 -9.31 -3.31
C THR A 180 25.59 -8.00 -3.02
N SER A 181 26.11 -6.89 -3.58
CA SER A 181 25.42 -5.61 -3.57
C SER A 181 24.71 -5.41 -4.91
N VAL A 182 23.52 -4.83 -4.88
CA VAL A 182 22.71 -4.50 -6.05
C VAL A 182 22.18 -3.06 -5.92
N LEU A 183 21.84 -2.45 -7.02
CA LEU A 183 21.18 -1.15 -7.05
C LEU A 183 19.66 -1.33 -6.96
N ASN A 184 18.99 -0.67 -6.01
CA ASN A 184 17.58 -0.38 -6.08
C ASN A 184 17.42 0.86 -6.97
N ALA A 185 17.15 0.64 -8.26
CA ALA A 185 17.08 1.70 -9.26
C ALA A 185 15.89 2.65 -9.06
N THR A 186 14.79 2.16 -8.48
CA THR A 186 13.60 2.97 -8.19
C THR A 186 13.90 4.06 -7.15
N LYS A 187 14.78 3.77 -6.18
CA LYS A 187 15.09 4.69 -5.05
C LYS A 187 16.52 5.25 -5.09
N ASP A 188 17.30 4.85 -6.08
CA ASP A 188 18.72 5.19 -6.17
C ASP A 188 19.47 4.88 -4.87
N LYS A 189 19.39 3.62 -4.42
CA LYS A 189 20.04 3.14 -3.20
C LYS A 189 20.67 1.78 -3.41
N THR A 190 21.88 1.61 -2.91
CA THR A 190 22.54 0.29 -2.87
C THR A 190 21.93 -0.57 -1.78
N GLU A 191 21.55 -1.80 -2.13
CA GLU A 191 21.04 -2.84 -1.23
C GLU A 191 22.00 -4.03 -1.20
N ARG A 192 22.05 -4.72 -0.08
CA ARG A 192 22.82 -5.95 0.03
C ARG A 192 21.91 -7.17 0.00
N MET A 193 22.15 -8.10 -0.91
CA MET A 193 21.47 -9.38 -1.01
C MET A 193 22.07 -10.36 0.02
N GLY A 194 21.86 -10.09 1.32
CA GLY A 194 22.56 -10.77 2.42
C GLY A 194 22.32 -12.28 2.43
N ARG A 195 21.13 -12.71 2.82
CA ARG A 195 20.68 -14.11 2.77
C ARG A 195 19.56 -14.22 1.75
N ILE A 196 19.69 -15.15 0.83
CA ILE A 196 18.65 -15.47 -0.15
C ILE A 196 17.99 -16.78 0.27
N LEU A 197 16.67 -16.79 0.29
CA LEU A 197 15.87 -17.92 0.75
C LEU A 197 14.96 -18.41 -0.37
N GLN A 198 14.95 -19.71 -0.59
CA GLN A 198 13.86 -20.39 -1.29
C GLN A 198 12.74 -20.69 -0.28
N MET A 199 11.54 -20.21 -0.58
CA MET A 199 10.39 -20.38 0.29
C MET A 199 9.49 -21.51 -0.21
N HIS A 200 9.15 -22.42 0.67
CA HIS A 200 8.19 -23.48 0.43
C HIS A 200 7.21 -23.53 1.60
N SER A 201 6.01 -22.99 1.40
CA SER A 201 5.06 -22.74 2.48
C SER A 201 5.72 -21.87 3.59
N ASN A 202 5.80 -22.37 4.83
CA ASN A 202 6.51 -21.75 5.96
C ASN A 202 7.96 -22.29 6.15
N HIS A 203 8.42 -23.17 5.27
CA HIS A 203 9.80 -23.65 5.28
C HIS A 203 10.71 -22.70 4.51
N ARG A 204 11.89 -22.47 5.06
CA ARG A 204 12.93 -21.60 4.53
C ARG A 204 14.17 -22.43 4.26
N GLN A 205 14.69 -22.32 3.06
CA GLN A 205 15.95 -22.94 2.67
C GLN A 205 16.88 -21.85 2.16
N ASP A 206 18.07 -21.74 2.76
CA ASP A 206 19.10 -20.84 2.26
C ASP A 206 19.60 -21.36 0.90
N ILE A 207 19.75 -20.43 -0.06
CA ILE A 207 20.33 -20.71 -1.37
C ILE A 207 21.47 -19.75 -1.64
N ASP A 208 22.49 -20.21 -2.36
CA ASP A 208 23.69 -19.42 -2.65
C ASP A 208 23.45 -18.41 -3.77
N ALA A 209 22.57 -18.73 -4.72
CA ALA A 209 22.24 -17.89 -5.85
C ALA A 209 20.79 -18.07 -6.30
N CYS A 210 20.23 -17.08 -6.98
CA CYS A 210 18.93 -17.11 -7.63
C CYS A 210 19.11 -16.79 -9.12
N PRO A 211 18.86 -17.76 -10.03
CA PRO A 211 19.03 -17.59 -11.48
C PRO A 211 17.86 -16.88 -12.13
N CYS A 212 18.01 -16.57 -13.42
CA CYS A 212 16.96 -15.98 -14.25
C CYS A 212 15.67 -16.82 -14.25
N GLY A 213 14.54 -16.15 -14.09
CA GLY A 213 13.20 -16.75 -14.07
C GLY A 213 12.74 -17.25 -12.71
N ASP A 214 13.65 -17.42 -11.75
CA ASP A 214 13.32 -17.90 -10.42
C ASP A 214 12.77 -16.78 -9.52
N ILE A 215 12.07 -17.24 -8.46
CA ILE A 215 11.53 -16.43 -7.38
C ILE A 215 12.20 -16.83 -6.08
N ALA A 216 12.75 -15.86 -5.37
CA ALA A 216 13.33 -16.05 -4.06
C ALA A 216 12.92 -14.93 -3.10
N ALA A 217 13.31 -15.04 -1.84
CA ALA A 217 13.17 -13.99 -0.85
C ALA A 217 14.54 -13.58 -0.31
N VAL A 218 14.78 -12.29 -0.16
CA VAL A 218 15.97 -11.76 0.50
C VAL A 218 15.61 -11.19 1.88
N VAL A 219 16.49 -11.43 2.86
CA VAL A 219 16.33 -10.96 4.23
C VAL A 219 17.08 -9.65 4.45
N GLY A 220 16.42 -8.70 5.11
CA GLY A 220 17.09 -7.53 5.68
C GLY A 220 17.40 -6.40 4.71
N THR A 221 16.69 -6.29 3.59
CA THR A 221 16.72 -5.09 2.74
C THR A 221 16.22 -3.88 3.53
N LYS A 222 16.90 -2.75 3.40
CA LYS A 222 16.61 -1.54 4.19
C LYS A 222 15.65 -0.60 3.49
N TYR A 223 15.85 -0.41 2.20
CA TYR A 223 15.13 0.62 1.42
C TYR A 223 14.08 0.03 0.49
N THR A 224 14.23 -1.26 0.11
CA THR A 224 13.37 -1.91 -0.87
C THR A 224 11.95 -2.08 -0.37
N THR A 225 10.98 -1.68 -1.19
CA THR A 225 9.54 -1.84 -0.99
C THR A 225 8.93 -2.59 -2.17
N THR A 226 7.65 -2.96 -2.06
CA THR A 226 6.92 -3.62 -3.14
C THR A 226 6.86 -2.71 -4.38
N GLY A 227 7.21 -3.27 -5.54
CA GLY A 227 7.28 -2.55 -6.83
C GLY A 227 8.67 -2.02 -7.20
N ASP A 228 9.66 -2.07 -6.29
CA ASP A 228 11.00 -1.60 -6.58
C ASP A 228 11.75 -2.56 -7.50
N THR A 229 12.59 -2.01 -8.37
CA THR A 229 13.51 -2.77 -9.23
C THR A 229 14.89 -2.87 -8.58
N LEU A 230 15.41 -4.09 -8.51
CA LEU A 230 16.78 -4.40 -8.11
C LEU A 230 17.59 -4.80 -9.34
N CYS A 231 18.75 -4.19 -9.57
CA CYS A 231 19.55 -4.45 -10.78
C CYS A 231 21.05 -4.33 -10.53
N ASP A 232 21.83 -4.68 -11.56
CA ASP A 232 23.27 -4.44 -11.61
C ASP A 232 23.58 -2.93 -11.57
N GLU A 233 24.56 -2.52 -10.76
CA GLU A 233 24.92 -1.10 -10.59
C GLU A 233 25.48 -0.47 -11.88
N ASN A 234 26.11 -1.26 -12.77
CA ASN A 234 26.69 -0.79 -14.01
C ASN A 234 25.71 -0.79 -15.19
N HIS A 235 24.57 -1.44 -15.02
CA HIS A 235 23.52 -1.56 -16.04
C HIS A 235 22.15 -1.24 -15.42
N PRO A 236 21.95 0.01 -14.98
CA PRO A 236 20.73 0.39 -14.29
C PRO A 236 19.51 0.25 -15.20
N VAL A 237 18.40 -0.18 -14.62
CA VAL A 237 17.11 -0.28 -15.29
C VAL A 237 16.00 -0.20 -14.27
N ILE A 238 14.92 0.48 -14.58
CA ILE A 238 13.64 0.41 -13.86
C ILE A 238 12.69 -0.41 -14.72
N LEU A 239 12.32 -1.58 -14.24
CA LEU A 239 11.30 -2.42 -14.86
C LEU A 239 9.93 -1.76 -14.67
N GLU A 240 8.91 -2.26 -15.36
CA GLU A 240 7.55 -1.76 -15.24
C GLU A 240 7.14 -1.68 -13.75
N SER A 241 6.75 -0.49 -13.32
CA SER A 241 6.34 -0.25 -11.93
C SER A 241 4.90 -0.74 -11.72
N MET A 242 4.66 -1.37 -10.56
CA MET A 242 3.30 -1.72 -10.14
C MET A 242 2.56 -0.46 -9.69
N GLU A 243 1.40 -0.19 -10.29
CA GLU A 243 0.50 0.87 -9.84
C GLU A 243 -0.48 0.31 -8.81
N PHE A 244 -0.52 0.93 -7.64
CA PHE A 244 -1.44 0.57 -6.56
C PHE A 244 -2.55 1.61 -6.47
N PRO A 245 -3.82 1.19 -6.34
CA PRO A 245 -4.92 2.12 -6.17
C PRO A 245 -4.81 2.87 -4.83
N GLU A 246 -5.24 4.12 -4.82
CA GLU A 246 -5.29 4.92 -3.60
C GLU A 246 -6.40 4.39 -2.66
N PRO A 247 -6.17 4.44 -1.33
CA PRO A 247 -7.18 4.09 -0.34
C PRO A 247 -8.46 4.91 -0.51
N VAL A 248 -9.61 4.29 -0.23
CA VAL A 248 -10.93 4.91 -0.42
C VAL A 248 -11.67 5.21 0.88
N ILE A 249 -11.26 4.63 2.00
CA ILE A 249 -11.87 4.89 3.32
C ILE A 249 -10.79 5.11 4.38
N ASP A 250 -11.12 5.96 5.35
CA ASP A 250 -10.28 6.33 6.47
C ASP A 250 -10.97 6.00 7.80
N LEU A 251 -10.21 5.45 8.75
CA LEU A 251 -10.65 5.23 10.13
C LEU A 251 -9.61 5.79 11.11
N ALA A 252 -10.07 6.30 12.24
CA ALA A 252 -9.19 6.62 13.37
C ALA A 252 -8.94 5.36 14.20
N ILE A 253 -7.69 5.15 14.62
CA ILE A 253 -7.31 4.02 15.45
C ILE A 253 -6.56 4.51 16.70
N GLU A 254 -6.96 4.01 17.86
CA GLU A 254 -6.37 4.38 19.15
C GLU A 254 -6.05 3.11 19.96
N PRO A 255 -4.85 2.99 20.54
CA PRO A 255 -4.53 1.84 21.39
C PRO A 255 -5.31 1.94 22.71
N LYS A 256 -5.81 0.81 23.22
CA LYS A 256 -6.54 0.79 24.48
C LYS A 256 -5.66 1.15 25.70
N THR A 257 -4.34 1.06 25.57
CA THR A 257 -3.39 1.37 26.65
C THR A 257 -2.25 2.26 26.15
N LYS A 258 -1.71 3.12 27.02
CA LYS A 258 -0.54 3.96 26.71
C LYS A 258 0.68 3.13 26.26
N ALA A 259 0.91 1.98 26.89
CA ALA A 259 2.00 1.06 26.52
C ALA A 259 1.81 0.43 25.12
N GLY A 260 0.56 0.41 24.62
CA GLY A 260 0.23 -0.06 23.28
C GLY A 260 0.59 0.93 22.17
N GLN A 261 0.78 2.20 22.48
CA GLN A 261 0.96 3.24 21.45
C GLN A 261 2.22 3.04 20.60
N GLU A 262 3.36 2.80 21.23
CA GLU A 262 4.63 2.54 20.54
C GLU A 262 4.56 1.24 19.74
N LYS A 263 3.99 0.18 20.33
CA LYS A 263 3.80 -1.11 19.65
C LYS A 263 2.87 -0.98 18.45
N MET A 264 1.80 -0.19 18.56
CA MET A 264 0.86 0.07 17.48
C MET A 264 1.56 0.80 16.32
N ALA A 265 2.35 1.84 16.59
CA ALA A 265 3.07 2.57 15.56
C ALA A 265 4.03 1.66 14.78
N ILE A 266 4.79 0.80 15.47
CA ILE A 266 5.70 -0.17 14.85
C ILE A 266 4.91 -1.20 14.03
N ALA A 267 3.80 -1.70 14.55
CA ALA A 267 2.97 -2.69 13.87
C ALA A 267 2.31 -2.12 12.59
N LEU A 268 1.74 -0.92 12.68
CA LEU A 268 1.14 -0.23 11.53
C LEU A 268 2.17 0.08 10.44
N ALA A 269 3.38 0.50 10.81
CA ALA A 269 4.47 0.73 9.86
C ALA A 269 4.83 -0.56 9.11
N LYS A 270 4.93 -1.71 9.80
CA LYS A 270 5.19 -3.01 9.18
C LYS A 270 4.07 -3.45 8.24
N LEU A 271 2.81 -3.26 8.64
CA LEU A 271 1.65 -3.58 7.81
C LEU A 271 1.60 -2.72 6.54
N ALA A 272 1.96 -1.42 6.65
CA ALA A 272 2.07 -0.52 5.51
C ALA A 272 3.25 -0.87 4.56
N GLU A 273 4.33 -1.47 5.09
CA GLU A 273 5.40 -2.00 4.24
C GLU A 273 4.97 -3.25 3.46
N GLU A 274 4.09 -4.08 4.04
CA GLU A 274 3.57 -5.30 3.40
C GLU A 274 2.51 -5.01 2.34
N ASP A 275 1.66 -4.01 2.58
CA ASP A 275 0.51 -3.69 1.73
C ASP A 275 0.57 -2.23 1.26
N PRO A 276 0.95 -1.97 0.00
CA PRO A 276 1.04 -0.62 -0.56
C PRO A 276 -0.31 0.12 -0.64
N THR A 277 -1.44 -0.60 -0.57
CA THR A 277 -2.80 -0.02 -0.57
C THR A 277 -3.27 0.37 0.83
N PHE A 278 -2.51 0.01 1.87
CA PHE A 278 -2.73 0.41 3.24
C PHE A 278 -1.84 1.60 3.60
N LYS A 279 -2.44 2.69 4.06
CA LYS A 279 -1.72 3.89 4.50
C LYS A 279 -2.03 4.19 5.96
N THR A 280 -1.08 4.79 6.67
CA THR A 280 -1.25 5.25 8.04
C THR A 280 -0.48 6.54 8.28
N TRP A 281 -1.10 7.46 8.99
CA TRP A 281 -0.47 8.74 9.38
C TRP A 281 -1.10 9.29 10.65
N THR A 282 -0.44 10.28 11.26
CA THR A 282 -1.02 11.05 12.36
C THR A 282 -1.62 12.35 11.81
N ASN A 283 -2.89 12.57 12.06
CA ASN A 283 -3.53 13.83 11.73
C ASN A 283 -2.99 14.92 12.66
N GLN A 284 -2.34 15.93 12.09
CA GLN A 284 -1.66 16.99 12.85
C GLN A 284 -2.65 17.91 13.62
N GLU A 285 -3.88 18.02 13.16
CA GLU A 285 -4.89 18.88 13.76
C GLU A 285 -5.62 18.18 14.92
N THR A 286 -5.97 16.89 14.76
CA THR A 286 -6.71 16.14 15.78
C THR A 286 -5.81 15.32 16.69
N GLY A 287 -4.56 15.08 16.29
CA GLY A 287 -3.61 14.20 16.98
C GLY A 287 -3.93 12.70 16.86
N GLN A 288 -4.99 12.33 16.12
CA GLN A 288 -5.38 10.95 15.94
C GLN A 288 -4.49 10.21 14.94
N THR A 289 -4.24 8.95 15.19
CA THR A 289 -3.67 8.04 14.17
C THR A 289 -4.78 7.62 13.23
N ILE A 290 -4.57 7.83 11.94
CA ILE A 290 -5.49 7.46 10.87
C ILE A 290 -4.94 6.25 10.15
N ILE A 291 -5.82 5.32 9.79
CA ILE A 291 -5.56 4.19 8.90
C ILE A 291 -6.48 4.31 7.69
N ALA A 292 -5.94 4.08 6.50
CA ALA A 292 -6.68 4.15 5.25
C ALA A 292 -6.49 2.87 4.44
N GLY A 293 -7.56 2.43 3.77
CA GLY A 293 -7.57 1.19 3.00
C GLY A 293 -8.63 1.16 1.92
N MET A 294 -8.68 0.04 1.20
CA MET A 294 -9.55 -0.18 0.04
C MET A 294 -11.01 -0.47 0.39
N GLY A 295 -11.35 -0.59 1.67
CA GLY A 295 -12.71 -0.87 2.13
C GLY A 295 -12.75 -1.31 3.59
N GLU A 296 -13.97 -1.43 4.15
CA GLU A 296 -14.18 -1.81 5.55
C GLU A 296 -13.53 -3.17 5.88
N LEU A 297 -13.78 -4.19 5.05
CA LEU A 297 -13.21 -5.52 5.26
C LEU A 297 -11.67 -5.50 5.26
N HIS A 298 -11.05 -4.68 4.41
CA HIS A 298 -9.60 -4.53 4.38
C HIS A 298 -9.08 -3.99 5.72
N LEU A 299 -9.69 -2.91 6.23
CA LEU A 299 -9.28 -2.31 7.51
C LEU A 299 -9.60 -3.22 8.70
N ASP A 300 -10.70 -3.97 8.68
CA ASP A 300 -11.03 -4.97 9.69
C ASP A 300 -9.95 -6.07 9.78
N ILE A 301 -9.46 -6.55 8.62
CA ILE A 301 -8.35 -7.52 8.57
C ILE A 301 -7.06 -6.92 9.14
N ILE A 302 -6.74 -5.67 8.85
CA ILE A 302 -5.58 -4.98 9.41
C ILE A 302 -5.67 -4.89 10.93
N VAL A 303 -6.84 -4.51 11.47
CA VAL A 303 -7.09 -4.42 12.92
C VAL A 303 -7.01 -5.80 13.59
N ASP A 304 -7.56 -6.83 12.96
CA ASP A 304 -7.47 -8.20 13.43
C ASP A 304 -6.02 -8.72 13.44
N ARG A 305 -5.22 -8.39 12.42
CA ARG A 305 -3.77 -8.66 12.38
C ARG A 305 -3.00 -7.93 13.49
N LEU A 306 -3.34 -6.67 13.79
CA LEU A 306 -2.77 -5.94 14.94
C LEU A 306 -2.96 -6.71 16.25
N LEU A 307 -4.15 -7.27 16.46
CA LEU A 307 -4.46 -8.06 17.66
C LEU A 307 -3.74 -9.42 17.63
N ARG A 308 -3.87 -10.17 16.54
CA ARG A 308 -3.39 -11.57 16.47
C ARG A 308 -1.88 -11.67 16.36
N GLU A 309 -1.25 -10.88 15.50
CA GLU A 309 0.18 -10.98 15.22
C GLU A 309 1.01 -10.12 16.18
N PHE A 310 0.57 -8.87 16.43
CA PHE A 310 1.35 -7.90 17.20
C PHE A 310 0.91 -7.76 18.67
N LYS A 311 -0.21 -8.41 19.06
CA LYS A 311 -0.78 -8.34 20.42
C LYS A 311 -1.09 -6.90 20.86
N VAL A 312 -1.60 -6.10 19.94
CA VAL A 312 -2.04 -4.72 20.17
C VAL A 312 -3.56 -4.66 20.09
N GLU A 313 -4.19 -4.30 21.20
CA GLU A 313 -5.62 -4.00 21.24
C GLU A 313 -5.84 -2.52 20.92
N ALA A 314 -6.74 -2.23 20.00
CA ALA A 314 -7.08 -0.89 19.57
C ALA A 314 -8.59 -0.67 19.50
N ASN A 315 -9.02 0.57 19.68
CA ASN A 315 -10.35 1.05 19.35
C ASN A 315 -10.32 1.70 17.97
N VAL A 316 -11.35 1.44 17.18
CA VAL A 316 -11.49 1.98 15.83
C VAL A 316 -12.78 2.77 15.75
N GLY A 317 -12.76 3.90 15.05
CA GLY A 317 -13.91 4.76 14.89
C GLY A 317 -13.76 5.74 13.73
N ALA A 318 -14.79 6.55 13.48
CA ALA A 318 -14.70 7.61 12.50
C ALA A 318 -13.65 8.66 12.94
N PRO A 319 -12.86 9.22 11.99
CA PRO A 319 -11.95 10.32 12.28
C PRO A 319 -12.70 11.52 12.85
N GLN A 320 -12.08 12.25 13.75
CA GLN A 320 -12.64 13.50 14.27
C GLN A 320 -12.60 14.56 13.19
N VAL A 321 -13.68 15.33 13.10
CA VAL A 321 -13.74 16.50 12.22
C VAL A 321 -12.82 17.59 12.79
N ALA A 322 -11.91 18.11 11.98
CA ALA A 322 -11.00 19.17 12.36
C ALA A 322 -11.72 20.53 12.29
N TYR A 323 -12.55 20.81 13.30
CA TYR A 323 -13.19 22.11 13.42
C TYR A 323 -12.18 23.21 13.75
N LYS A 324 -12.46 24.43 13.28
CA LYS A 324 -11.73 25.65 13.62
C LYS A 324 -12.73 26.73 14.08
N GLU A 325 -12.23 27.77 14.69
CA GLU A 325 -13.02 28.96 15.00
C GLU A 325 -12.50 30.14 14.19
N THR A 326 -13.38 31.10 13.90
CA THR A 326 -13.04 32.43 13.37
C THR A 326 -14.02 33.44 13.88
N ILE A 327 -13.86 34.71 13.52
CA ILE A 327 -14.76 35.80 13.86
C ILE A 327 -15.43 36.35 12.62
N THR A 328 -16.64 36.89 12.76
CA THR A 328 -17.39 37.55 11.69
C THR A 328 -17.57 39.05 11.93
N GLY A 329 -17.25 39.52 13.13
CA GLY A 329 -17.32 40.91 13.53
C GLY A 329 -15.98 41.47 13.98
N THR A 330 -15.96 42.76 14.30
CA THR A 330 -14.79 43.44 14.86
C THR A 330 -14.98 43.70 16.36
N ALA A 331 -13.88 43.73 17.08
CA ALA A 331 -13.90 44.09 18.50
C ALA A 331 -12.71 45.01 18.81
N ASP A 332 -12.94 45.94 19.73
CA ASP A 332 -11.94 46.88 20.26
C ASP A 332 -11.88 46.70 21.78
N ILE A 333 -10.74 46.24 22.27
CA ILE A 333 -10.58 45.83 23.65
C ILE A 333 -9.49 46.62 24.35
N ASP A 334 -9.87 47.25 25.47
CA ASP A 334 -8.97 47.87 26.46
C ASP A 334 -8.82 46.94 27.64
N MET A 335 -7.66 46.23 27.74
CA MET A 335 -7.41 45.21 28.75
C MET A 335 -6.26 45.57 29.65
N LYS A 336 -6.55 45.65 30.96
CA LYS A 336 -5.57 45.88 32.03
C LYS A 336 -5.41 44.64 32.88
N TYR A 337 -4.21 44.08 32.90
CA TYR A 337 -3.82 43.05 33.81
C TYR A 337 -3.05 43.68 34.98
N LYS A 338 -3.63 43.61 36.17
CA LYS A 338 -3.01 44.11 37.41
C LYS A 338 -3.14 43.05 38.49
N ARG A 339 -2.02 42.61 39.02
CA ARG A 339 -1.97 41.69 40.16
C ARG A 339 -0.95 42.20 41.18
N GLN A 340 -1.34 42.22 42.44
CA GLN A 340 -0.50 42.62 43.53
C GLN A 340 -0.52 41.51 44.58
N SER A 341 0.61 40.84 44.85
CA SER A 341 0.76 39.78 45.84
C SER A 341 2.07 39.97 46.56
N GLY A 342 2.04 40.72 47.67
CA GLY A 342 3.11 40.84 48.66
C GLY A 342 4.55 40.99 48.14
N GLY A 343 4.89 42.11 47.47
CA GLY A 343 6.18 42.38 46.84
C GLY A 343 6.02 43.21 45.58
N SER A 344 6.85 42.97 44.52
CA SER A 344 6.65 43.65 43.23
C SER A 344 5.34 43.19 42.57
N GLY A 345 4.52 44.12 42.10
CA GLY A 345 3.27 43.86 41.38
C GLY A 345 3.51 43.35 39.98
N GLN A 346 2.43 42.97 39.29
CA GLN A 346 2.43 42.67 37.83
C GLN A 346 1.49 43.65 37.17
N TYR A 347 1.95 44.33 36.11
CA TYR A 347 1.15 45.26 35.34
C TYR A 347 1.39 45.11 33.85
N GLY A 348 0.30 44.94 33.08
CA GLY A 348 0.29 44.96 31.62
C GLY A 348 -1.02 45.55 31.14
N HIS A 349 -0.95 46.58 30.29
CA HIS A 349 -2.15 47.20 29.69
C HIS A 349 -1.97 47.29 28.20
N VAL A 350 -2.91 46.70 27.49
CA VAL A 350 -2.94 46.64 26.01
C VAL A 350 -4.29 47.06 25.49
N LYS A 351 -4.29 47.79 24.37
CA LYS A 351 -5.48 48.04 23.57
C LYS A 351 -5.32 47.44 22.20
N ILE A 352 -6.19 46.51 21.88
CA ILE A 352 -6.14 45.76 20.63
C ILE A 352 -7.45 45.92 19.85
N LYS A 353 -7.33 46.02 18.55
CA LYS A 353 -8.44 45.90 17.60
C LYS A 353 -8.33 44.56 16.89
N VAL A 354 -9.42 43.81 16.84
CA VAL A 354 -9.49 42.51 16.19
C VAL A 354 -10.50 42.54 15.08
N GLU A 355 -10.12 42.08 13.90
CA GLU A 355 -10.94 42.08 12.68
C GLU A 355 -10.83 40.73 11.98
N PRO A 356 -11.88 40.29 11.21
CA PRO A 356 -11.77 39.15 10.34
C PRO A 356 -10.68 39.37 9.28
N ASN A 357 -9.92 38.31 8.98
CA ASN A 357 -8.98 38.29 7.85
C ASN A 357 -9.60 37.54 6.67
N GLU A 358 -8.96 37.59 5.51
CA GLU A 358 -9.38 36.81 4.34
C GLU A 358 -9.19 35.31 4.63
N SER A 359 -10.15 34.51 4.14
CA SER A 359 -10.13 33.05 4.33
C SER A 359 -8.81 32.41 3.83
N GLY A 360 -8.18 31.63 4.70
CA GLY A 360 -6.91 30.96 4.43
C GLY A 360 -5.66 31.80 4.66
N LYS A 361 -5.76 33.06 5.06
CA LYS A 361 -4.57 33.87 5.39
C LYS A 361 -4.07 33.69 6.82
N GLY A 362 -4.85 33.03 7.67
CA GLY A 362 -4.46 32.74 9.03
C GLY A 362 -4.37 33.97 9.91
N TYR A 363 -3.41 33.95 10.86
CA TYR A 363 -3.21 34.99 11.84
C TYR A 363 -2.27 36.09 11.33
N GLU A 364 -2.70 37.37 11.46
CA GLU A 364 -1.88 38.55 11.16
C GLU A 364 -1.83 39.48 12.37
N PHE A 365 -0.61 39.92 12.75
CA PHE A 365 -0.39 40.86 13.84
C PHE A 365 0.22 42.17 13.30
N SER A 366 -0.39 43.32 13.64
CA SER A 366 0.21 44.63 13.38
C SER A 366 0.50 45.38 14.67
N ASN A 367 1.64 46.07 14.67
CA ASN A 367 2.04 46.95 15.76
C ASN A 367 1.86 48.39 15.33
N ASP A 368 0.79 49.02 15.80
CA ASP A 368 0.42 50.37 15.48
C ASP A 368 0.59 51.33 16.69
N VAL A 369 1.39 50.92 17.70
CA VAL A 369 1.67 51.69 18.92
C VAL A 369 2.46 52.93 18.57
N VAL A 370 1.91 54.11 18.93
CA VAL A 370 2.54 55.41 18.71
C VAL A 370 2.99 56.03 20.03
N GLY A 371 4.11 56.79 20.05
CA GLY A 371 4.58 57.53 21.20
C GLY A 371 5.19 56.74 22.31
N GLY A 372 5.45 55.40 22.14
CA GLY A 372 6.12 54.58 23.13
C GLY A 372 5.27 54.26 24.37
N SER A 373 3.92 54.27 24.22
CA SER A 373 3.01 53.90 25.30
C SER A 373 3.21 52.49 25.84
N ILE A 374 3.74 51.60 25.00
CA ILE A 374 4.28 50.27 25.35
C ILE A 374 5.74 50.19 24.90
N PRO A 375 6.71 49.86 25.80
CA PRO A 375 8.09 49.59 25.39
C PRO A 375 8.19 48.51 24.31
N LYS A 376 9.06 48.74 23.33
CA LYS A 376 9.21 47.83 22.16
C LYS A 376 9.55 46.38 22.59
N GLU A 377 10.24 46.20 23.70
CA GLU A 377 10.61 44.91 24.24
C GLU A 377 9.42 44.07 24.69
N PHE A 378 8.29 44.66 25.07
CA PHE A 378 7.09 43.95 25.52
C PHE A 378 6.13 43.58 24.39
N ILE A 379 6.25 44.17 23.18
CA ILE A 379 5.35 43.94 22.03
C ILE A 379 5.40 42.46 21.58
N PRO A 380 6.59 41.80 21.45
CA PRO A 380 6.64 40.39 21.15
C PRO A 380 5.95 39.50 22.17
N ALA A 381 5.98 39.91 23.46
CA ALA A 381 5.30 39.18 24.53
C ALA A 381 3.78 39.26 24.41
N VAL A 382 3.24 40.43 23.98
CA VAL A 382 1.81 40.56 23.69
C VAL A 382 1.39 39.64 22.56
N ASP A 383 2.11 39.67 21.44
CA ASP A 383 1.87 38.78 20.30
C ASP A 383 1.93 37.31 20.67
N ALA A 384 2.96 36.88 21.38
CA ALA A 384 3.09 35.50 21.88
C ALA A 384 1.93 35.11 22.84
N GLY A 385 1.41 36.06 23.61
CA GLY A 385 0.24 35.86 24.45
C GLY A 385 -1.04 35.65 23.66
N ILE A 386 -1.22 36.44 22.60
CA ILE A 386 -2.34 36.32 21.66
C ILE A 386 -2.28 34.98 20.93
N GLN A 387 -1.17 34.65 20.29
CA GLN A 387 -1.00 33.39 19.54
C GLN A 387 -1.23 32.16 20.44
N GLY A 388 -0.69 32.19 21.68
CA GLY A 388 -0.93 31.10 22.62
C GLY A 388 -2.40 30.92 23.01
N ALA A 389 -3.19 32.01 23.02
CA ALA A 389 -4.61 31.94 23.31
C ALA A 389 -5.45 31.48 22.11
N LEU A 390 -5.00 31.73 20.88
CA LEU A 390 -5.68 31.32 19.64
C LEU A 390 -5.66 29.82 19.40
N ASN A 391 -4.77 29.08 20.04
CA ASN A 391 -4.74 27.61 19.97
C ASN A 391 -5.98 26.94 20.58
N ALA A 392 -6.74 27.67 21.40
CA ALA A 392 -7.98 27.22 22.01
C ALA A 392 -9.00 28.37 22.01
N GLY A 393 -9.91 28.34 21.08
CA GLY A 393 -10.96 29.35 20.92
C GLY A 393 -11.93 29.41 22.10
N VAL A 394 -12.75 30.43 22.10
CA VAL A 394 -13.67 30.71 23.24
C VAL A 394 -15.07 30.11 23.06
N LEU A 395 -15.39 29.60 21.86
CA LEU A 395 -16.71 29.07 21.55
C LEU A 395 -16.81 27.59 21.86
N ALA A 396 -15.90 26.79 21.31
CA ALA A 396 -15.85 25.33 21.50
C ALA A 396 -14.45 24.80 21.81
N GLY A 397 -13.44 25.68 21.88
CA GLY A 397 -12.06 25.32 22.21
C GLY A 397 -11.23 24.90 21.01
N TYR A 398 -11.71 25.12 19.79
CA TYR A 398 -10.96 24.84 18.56
C TYR A 398 -9.97 25.95 18.21
N PRO A 399 -8.89 25.68 17.45
CA PRO A 399 -7.96 26.71 17.03
C PRO A 399 -8.65 27.84 16.24
N VAL A 400 -8.29 29.09 16.56
CA VAL A 400 -8.83 30.27 15.88
C VAL A 400 -7.93 30.65 14.70
N VAL A 401 -8.53 30.85 13.52
CA VAL A 401 -7.84 31.18 12.27
C VAL A 401 -8.47 32.39 11.59
N ASP A 402 -7.77 32.96 10.61
CA ASP A 402 -8.24 34.00 9.72
C ASP A 402 -8.68 35.27 10.48
N ILE A 403 -7.81 35.76 11.36
CA ILE A 403 -8.01 36.99 12.13
C ILE A 403 -6.79 37.91 12.01
N LYS A 404 -7.07 39.19 12.05
CA LYS A 404 -6.12 40.29 12.11
C LYS A 404 -6.21 41.01 13.44
N VAL A 405 -5.07 41.20 14.10
CA VAL A 405 -4.98 41.87 15.39
C VAL A 405 -4.02 43.03 15.29
N SER A 406 -4.52 44.24 15.60
CA SER A 406 -3.73 45.47 15.66
C SER A 406 -3.58 45.93 17.11
N LEU A 407 -2.33 45.92 17.60
CA LEU A 407 -1.99 46.51 18.89
C LEU A 407 -1.71 48.01 18.66
N TYR A 408 -2.58 48.90 19.14
CA TYR A 408 -2.50 50.33 18.79
C TYR A 408 -2.18 51.24 19.98
N ASP A 409 -2.44 50.84 21.24
CA ASP A 409 -2.16 51.65 22.43
C ASP A 409 -2.01 50.75 23.68
N GLY A 410 -1.63 51.35 24.79
CA GLY A 410 -1.52 50.69 26.08
C GLY A 410 -0.83 51.59 27.10
N SER A 411 -0.37 51.01 28.21
CA SER A 411 0.49 51.68 29.19
C SER A 411 1.32 50.68 29.97
N TYR A 412 2.41 51.13 30.49
CA TYR A 412 3.30 50.31 31.31
C TYR A 412 3.56 51.01 32.66
N HIS A 413 4.09 50.25 33.59
CA HIS A 413 4.55 50.74 34.91
C HIS A 413 6.04 50.37 35.08
N GLU A 414 6.89 51.36 35.39
CA GLU A 414 8.34 51.19 35.38
C GLU A 414 8.86 50.02 36.28
N VAL A 415 8.14 49.75 37.36
CA VAL A 415 8.55 48.70 38.33
C VAL A 415 7.80 47.38 38.17
N ASP A 416 6.50 47.44 37.83
CA ASP A 416 5.58 46.29 37.85
C ASP A 416 5.34 45.63 36.46
N SER A 417 5.83 46.25 35.38
CA SER A 417 5.71 45.71 34.05
C SER A 417 6.78 44.70 33.74
N SER A 418 6.39 43.60 33.08
CA SER A 418 7.27 42.52 32.64
C SER A 418 6.72 41.88 31.38
N GLU A 419 7.56 41.14 30.64
CA GLU A 419 7.14 40.34 29.49
C GLU A 419 5.99 39.40 29.85
N MET A 420 6.05 38.74 31.02
CA MET A 420 5.00 37.85 31.50
C MET A 420 3.66 38.59 31.72
N ALA A 421 3.68 39.79 32.27
CA ALA A 421 2.49 40.57 32.51
C ALA A 421 1.82 41.01 31.18
N PHE A 422 2.61 41.41 30.16
CA PHE A 422 2.11 41.74 28.82
C PHE A 422 1.64 40.51 28.03
N LYS A 423 2.33 39.37 28.20
CA LYS A 423 1.85 38.09 27.61
C LYS A 423 0.47 37.69 28.16
N ILE A 424 0.27 37.82 29.48
CA ILE A 424 -1.02 37.56 30.12
C ILE A 424 -2.08 38.59 29.64
N ALA A 425 -1.72 39.88 29.61
CA ALA A 425 -2.63 40.91 29.12
C ALA A 425 -3.07 40.69 27.69
N GLY A 426 -2.15 40.31 26.78
CA GLY A 426 -2.45 39.94 25.39
C GLY A 426 -3.39 38.74 25.30
N SER A 427 -3.09 37.69 26.06
CA SER A 427 -3.94 36.47 26.13
C SER A 427 -5.35 36.77 26.66
N MET A 428 -5.48 37.65 27.66
CA MET A 428 -6.80 38.07 28.17
C MET A 428 -7.54 38.93 27.17
N ALA A 429 -6.85 39.87 26.53
CA ALA A 429 -7.43 40.78 25.57
C ALA A 429 -8.02 40.05 24.37
N ILE A 430 -7.28 39.10 23.77
CA ILE A 430 -7.80 38.37 22.62
C ILE A 430 -8.97 37.46 23.01
N LYS A 431 -8.95 36.82 24.16
CA LYS A 431 -10.09 36.00 24.63
C LYS A 431 -11.35 36.82 24.81
N GLU A 432 -11.23 38.04 25.29
CA GLU A 432 -12.37 38.95 25.42
C GLU A 432 -12.83 39.48 24.06
N ALA A 433 -11.89 39.79 23.16
CA ALA A 433 -12.19 40.19 21.78
C ALA A 433 -12.96 39.12 21.03
N LEU A 434 -12.54 37.85 21.11
CA LEU A 434 -13.22 36.73 20.45
C LEU A 434 -14.67 36.56 20.91
N LYS A 435 -14.98 36.82 22.21
CA LYS A 435 -16.37 36.80 22.69
C LYS A 435 -17.22 37.89 22.09
N GLN A 436 -16.66 39.09 21.87
CA GLN A 436 -17.37 40.23 21.35
C GLN A 436 -17.45 40.28 19.82
N ALA A 437 -16.49 39.68 19.13
CA ALA A 437 -16.35 39.68 17.67
C ALA A 437 -17.22 38.66 16.94
N HIS A 438 -18.19 38.06 17.59
CA HIS A 438 -19.08 37.03 17.02
C HIS A 438 -18.30 35.84 16.44
N SER A 439 -17.68 35.09 17.34
CA SER A 439 -16.99 33.84 16.97
C SER A 439 -17.95 32.81 16.37
N VAL A 440 -17.50 32.11 15.32
CA VAL A 440 -18.21 31.04 14.61
C VAL A 440 -17.33 29.84 14.42
N ILE A 441 -17.94 28.65 14.33
CA ILE A 441 -17.24 27.41 14.01
C ILE A 441 -17.11 27.25 12.50
N LEU A 442 -15.94 26.87 12.04
CA LEU A 442 -15.65 26.48 10.67
C LEU A 442 -15.57 24.95 10.57
N GLU A 443 -16.22 24.41 9.55
CA GLU A 443 -16.12 23.01 9.17
C GLU A 443 -15.14 22.86 8.00
N PRO A 444 -14.36 21.74 7.93
CA PRO A 444 -13.51 21.49 6.77
C PRO A 444 -14.35 21.22 5.53
N ILE A 445 -14.01 21.85 4.41
CA ILE A 445 -14.57 21.54 3.10
C ILE A 445 -13.57 20.63 2.38
N MET A 446 -14.03 19.44 1.98
CA MET A 446 -13.20 18.42 1.34
C MET A 446 -13.60 18.23 -0.12
N ARG A 447 -12.65 17.91 -0.95
CA ARG A 447 -12.89 17.43 -2.31
C ARG A 447 -13.22 15.95 -2.26
N VAL A 448 -14.30 15.54 -2.94
CA VAL A 448 -14.69 14.14 -3.08
C VAL A 448 -14.70 13.78 -4.55
N ASP A 449 -13.93 12.76 -4.92
CA ASP A 449 -13.93 12.17 -6.26
C ASP A 449 -14.71 10.84 -6.19
N VAL A 450 -15.79 10.73 -6.97
CA VAL A 450 -16.65 9.55 -7.01
C VAL A 450 -16.48 8.86 -8.36
N VAL A 451 -16.06 7.60 -8.36
CA VAL A 451 -16.00 6.75 -9.54
C VAL A 451 -17.23 5.85 -9.54
N VAL A 452 -18.02 5.88 -10.62
CA VAL A 452 -19.27 5.12 -10.78
C VAL A 452 -19.09 4.06 -11.87
#